data_d49f8211dd0070d0c9bd0c2746bcf98c
#
_entry.id   d49f8211dd0070d0c9bd0c2746bcf98c
#
_cell.length_a   1.000
_cell.length_b   1.000
_cell.length_c   1.000
_cell.angle_alpha   90.00
_cell.angle_beta   90.00
_cell.angle_gamma   90.00
#
_symmetry.space_group_name_H-M   'P 1'
#
loop_
_entity.id
_entity.type
_entity.pdbx_description
1 polymer ?
#
loop_
_entity_poly.entity_id
_entity_poly.type
_entity_poly.pdbx_seq_one_letter_code
_entity_poly.pdbx_strand_id
1 'polypeptide(L)'
;DNGAIVLTASQPFTTKLISSNYEMFRYEWIYSKTKATGFMNANKMPMKQHENILVFYKQQPTYNRQMTDRKKEDLRVNAVRNKNNQKTNFGYEHTGGMTMKYAADYDPAKVNPKSILTYSKQPTRTKNLHPTQKPVELLKYLCKTYTNEFETVLDNTMGSGSTGVACKELNRHFIGIEKDEKYFEIAVSRVSAYCG
;
A
#
# COMPACT_ATOMS: atom_id res chain seq x y z
N ASP A 1 -8.60 12.04 16.57
CA ASP A 1 -7.54 11.81 15.53
C ASP A 1 -7.90 10.60 14.69
N ASN A 2 -8.29 10.84 13.45
CA ASN A 2 -8.72 9.80 12.51
C ASN A 2 -7.63 9.47 11.47
N GLY A 3 -6.36 9.70 11.76
CA GLY A 3 -5.24 9.40 10.88
C GLY A 3 -4.87 7.92 10.90
N ALA A 4 -4.37 7.41 9.76
CA ALA A 4 -3.71 6.11 9.68
C ALA A 4 -2.21 6.25 9.90
N ILE A 5 -1.61 5.32 10.65
CA ILE A 5 -0.16 5.15 10.73
C ILE A 5 0.21 3.98 9.83
N VAL A 6 1.02 4.24 8.81
CA VAL A 6 1.40 3.26 7.80
C VAL A 6 2.91 3.11 7.80
N LEU A 7 3.41 1.95 8.23
CA LEU A 7 4.84 1.72 8.47
C LEU A 7 5.36 0.54 7.66
N THR A 8 6.48 0.73 6.98
CA THR A 8 7.17 -0.37 6.29
C THR A 8 8.12 -1.08 7.22
N ALA A 9 8.07 -2.40 7.24
CA ALA A 9 8.87 -3.24 8.11
C ALA A 9 9.30 -4.55 7.45
N SER A 10 10.18 -5.26 8.11
CA SER A 10 10.63 -6.60 7.75
C SER A 10 10.92 -7.40 9.00
N GLN A 11 10.68 -8.71 8.97
CA GLN A 11 11.00 -9.57 10.09
C GLN A 11 12.50 -9.52 10.46
N PRO A 12 12.86 -9.57 11.76
CA PRO A 12 11.99 -9.74 12.95
C PRO A 12 11.37 -8.42 13.46
N PHE A 13 11.74 -7.27 12.89
CA PHE A 13 11.26 -5.96 13.34
C PHE A 13 9.73 -5.79 13.16
N THR A 14 9.15 -6.41 12.14
CA THR A 14 7.68 -6.44 11.95
C THR A 14 6.95 -6.91 13.20
N THR A 15 7.36 -8.05 13.77
CA THR A 15 6.76 -8.59 14.99
C THR A 15 6.90 -7.62 16.16
N LYS A 16 8.10 -7.07 16.38
CA LYS A 16 8.34 -6.10 17.46
C LYS A 16 7.45 -4.86 17.31
N LEU A 17 7.28 -4.37 16.09
CA LEU A 17 6.49 -3.17 15.81
C LEU A 17 5.00 -3.43 16.05
N ILE A 18 4.46 -4.58 15.63
CA ILE A 18 3.07 -4.96 15.92
C ILE A 18 2.86 -5.10 17.43
N SER A 19 3.76 -5.78 18.13
CA SER A 19 3.66 -5.98 19.58
C SER A 19 3.76 -4.68 20.38
N SER A 20 4.43 -3.66 19.85
CA SER A 20 4.56 -2.36 20.53
C SER A 20 3.23 -1.60 20.66
N ASN A 21 2.29 -1.87 19.76
CA ASN A 21 0.95 -1.26 19.81
C ASN A 21 -0.09 -2.18 19.15
N TYR A 22 -0.29 -3.34 19.77
CA TYR A 22 -1.19 -4.38 19.25
C TYR A 22 -2.65 -3.90 19.15
N GLU A 23 -3.08 -3.06 20.07
CA GLU A 23 -4.46 -2.55 20.11
C GLU A 23 -4.80 -1.68 18.90
N MET A 24 -3.84 -0.97 18.34
CA MET A 24 -4.03 -0.12 17.15
C MET A 24 -3.75 -0.88 15.85
N PHE A 25 -3.04 -2.01 15.88
CA PHE A 25 -2.77 -2.80 14.68
C PHE A 25 -4.07 -3.31 14.06
N ARG A 26 -4.22 -3.17 12.75
CA ARG A 26 -5.43 -3.59 12.03
C ARG A 26 -5.16 -4.65 10.98
N TYR A 27 -4.24 -4.38 10.06
CA TYR A 27 -3.87 -5.29 8.98
C TYR A 27 -2.55 -4.88 8.36
N GLU A 28 -2.09 -5.72 7.44
CA GLU A 28 -0.90 -5.44 6.66
C GLU A 28 -1.17 -5.54 5.16
N TRP A 29 -0.35 -4.81 4.39
CA TRP A 29 -0.12 -5.07 2.98
C TRP A 29 1.24 -5.71 2.81
N ILE A 30 1.39 -6.54 1.79
CA ILE A 30 2.66 -7.10 1.38
C ILE A 30 3.16 -6.34 0.16
N TYR A 31 4.25 -5.62 0.30
CA TYR A 31 4.94 -5.05 -0.84
C TYR A 31 5.82 -6.13 -1.47
N SER A 32 5.38 -6.67 -2.60
CA SER A 32 6.14 -7.63 -3.41
C SER A 32 7.08 -6.87 -4.37
N LYS A 33 8.38 -7.17 -4.25
CA LYS A 33 9.41 -6.62 -5.13
C LYS A 33 9.53 -7.46 -6.39
N THR A 34 9.77 -6.85 -7.54
CA THR A 34 10.02 -7.60 -8.79
C THR A 34 11.36 -8.34 -8.80
N LYS A 35 12.32 -7.89 -7.97
CA LYS A 35 13.63 -8.54 -7.79
C LYS A 35 13.84 -8.90 -6.33
N ALA A 36 14.17 -10.15 -6.07
CA ALA A 36 14.57 -10.62 -4.76
C ALA A 36 15.95 -10.08 -4.36
N THR A 37 16.21 -10.01 -3.07
CA THR A 37 17.48 -9.58 -2.47
C THR A 37 18.03 -10.66 -1.55
N GLY A 38 19.32 -10.60 -1.19
CA GLY A 38 19.95 -11.55 -0.28
C GLY A 38 20.63 -12.74 -0.96
N PHE A 39 21.03 -12.59 -2.22
CA PHE A 39 21.69 -13.65 -3.02
C PHE A 39 22.88 -14.29 -2.31
N MET A 40 23.70 -13.56 -1.56
CA MET A 40 24.84 -14.10 -0.83
C MET A 40 24.48 -15.14 0.23
N ASN A 41 23.24 -15.17 0.67
CA ASN A 41 22.72 -16.14 1.66
C ASN A 41 21.75 -17.16 1.04
N ALA A 42 21.65 -17.23 -0.28
CA ALA A 42 20.66 -18.06 -0.96
C ALA A 42 20.83 -19.56 -0.72
N ASN A 43 22.02 -19.98 -0.31
CA ASN A 43 22.33 -21.36 0.11
C ASN A 43 21.95 -21.69 1.57
N LYS A 44 21.54 -20.69 2.37
CA LYS A 44 21.19 -20.83 3.79
C LYS A 44 19.73 -20.47 4.08
N MET A 45 19.14 -19.59 3.28
CA MET A 45 17.78 -19.13 3.45
C MET A 45 17.17 -18.62 2.14
N PRO A 46 15.83 -18.59 2.01
CA PRO A 46 15.18 -18.02 0.84
C PRO A 46 15.56 -16.57 0.60
N MET A 47 15.69 -16.18 -0.66
CA MET A 47 15.88 -14.78 -1.05
C MET A 47 14.63 -13.95 -0.70
N LYS A 48 14.87 -12.76 -0.16
CA LYS A 48 13.78 -11.87 0.30
C LYS A 48 13.18 -11.08 -0.85
N GLN A 49 11.90 -11.30 -1.11
CA GLN A 49 11.17 -10.65 -2.21
C GLN A 49 10.08 -9.69 -1.75
N HIS A 50 9.80 -9.59 -0.44
CA HIS A 50 8.74 -8.75 0.07
C HIS A 50 9.15 -7.92 1.28
N GLU A 51 8.35 -6.91 1.57
CA GLU A 51 8.33 -6.15 2.84
C GLU A 51 6.87 -6.04 3.32
N ASN A 52 6.69 -5.97 4.64
CA ASN A 52 5.40 -5.73 5.23
C ASN A 52 5.12 -4.23 5.27
N ILE A 53 3.87 -3.84 5.06
CA ILE A 53 3.38 -2.47 5.28
C ILE A 53 2.26 -2.59 6.30
N LEU A 54 2.56 -2.17 7.52
CA LEU A 54 1.68 -2.32 8.67
C LEU A 54 0.78 -1.11 8.81
N VAL A 55 -0.50 -1.35 9.07
CA VAL A 55 -1.50 -0.29 9.21
C VAL A 55 -2.05 -0.30 10.63
N PHE A 56 -1.93 0.85 11.28
CA PHE A 56 -2.42 1.07 12.64
C PHE A 56 -3.38 2.26 12.65
N TYR A 57 -4.47 2.14 13.38
CA TYR A 57 -5.37 3.24 13.68
C TYR A 57 -6.26 2.92 14.89
N LYS A 58 -6.68 3.97 15.59
CA LYS A 58 -7.60 3.86 16.71
C LYS A 58 -9.05 3.79 16.22
N GLN A 59 -9.42 4.66 15.32
CA GLN A 59 -10.74 4.74 14.68
C GLN A 59 -10.55 4.64 13.16
N GLN A 60 -11.56 4.16 12.44
CA GLN A 60 -11.50 4.00 10.99
C GLN A 60 -11.10 5.34 10.33
N PRO A 61 -9.93 5.41 9.69
CA PRO A 61 -9.50 6.60 8.96
C PRO A 61 -10.15 6.67 7.58
N THR A 62 -9.83 7.71 6.83
CA THR A 62 -10.05 7.75 5.38
C THR A 62 -9.52 6.47 4.75
N TYR A 63 -10.37 5.80 3.98
CA TYR A 63 -10.01 4.62 3.20
C TYR A 63 -10.61 4.69 1.80
N ASN A 64 -9.85 5.21 0.87
CA ASN A 64 -10.23 5.32 -0.53
C ASN A 64 -9.84 4.02 -1.26
N ARG A 65 -10.81 3.17 -1.55
CA ARG A 65 -10.58 1.89 -2.24
C ARG A 65 -9.98 2.13 -3.63
N GLN A 66 -8.77 1.65 -3.86
CA GLN A 66 -8.12 1.73 -5.18
C GLN A 66 -8.58 0.54 -6.03
N MET A 67 -9.78 0.66 -6.59
CA MET A 67 -10.35 -0.38 -7.45
C MET A 67 -9.58 -0.50 -8.76
N THR A 68 -9.41 -1.72 -9.25
CA THR A 68 -8.80 -2.02 -10.55
C THR A 68 -9.80 -2.63 -11.51
N ASP A 69 -9.58 -2.46 -12.80
CA ASP A 69 -10.42 -3.08 -13.80
C ASP A 69 -10.28 -4.61 -13.77
N ARG A 70 -11.41 -5.29 -13.88
CA ARG A 70 -11.44 -6.74 -13.98
C ARG A 70 -10.91 -7.15 -15.36
N LYS A 71 -10.05 -8.16 -15.39
CA LYS A 71 -9.55 -8.71 -16.65
C LYS A 71 -10.72 -9.26 -17.47
N LYS A 72 -10.66 -9.08 -18.80
CA LYS A 72 -11.71 -9.56 -19.71
C LYS A 72 -11.98 -11.08 -19.58
N GLU A 73 -10.96 -11.86 -19.27
CA GLU A 73 -11.05 -13.30 -19.02
C GLU A 73 -11.92 -13.61 -17.79
N ASP A 74 -11.74 -12.86 -16.70
CA ASP A 74 -12.50 -13.01 -15.45
C ASP A 74 -13.96 -12.58 -15.60
N LEU A 75 -14.27 -11.65 -16.52
CA LEU A 75 -15.64 -11.24 -16.83
C LEU A 75 -16.45 -12.38 -17.46
N ARG A 76 -15.84 -13.17 -18.36
CA ARG A 76 -16.49 -14.33 -19.00
C ARG A 76 -16.83 -15.42 -17.98
N VAL A 77 -15.92 -15.72 -17.08
CA VAL A 77 -16.12 -16.73 -16.02
C VAL A 77 -17.26 -16.32 -15.09
N ASN A 78 -17.34 -15.05 -14.70
CA ASN A 78 -18.41 -14.56 -13.84
C ASN A 78 -19.77 -14.46 -14.56
N ALA A 79 -19.80 -14.16 -15.85
CA ALA A 79 -21.03 -14.23 -16.64
C ALA A 79 -21.60 -15.65 -16.72
N VAL A 80 -20.76 -16.65 -16.84
CA VAL A 80 -21.17 -18.08 -16.82
C VAL A 80 -21.61 -18.48 -15.42
N ARG A 81 -20.89 -18.08 -14.36
CA ARG A 81 -21.30 -18.31 -12.96
C ARG A 81 -22.65 -17.68 -12.63
N ASN A 82 -22.89 -16.43 -13.03
CA ASN A 82 -24.15 -15.75 -12.78
C ASN A 82 -25.32 -16.39 -13.52
N LYS A 83 -25.13 -16.92 -14.74
CA LYS A 83 -26.17 -17.69 -15.44
C LYS A 83 -26.52 -19.02 -14.75
N ASN A 84 -25.53 -19.67 -14.14
CA ASN A 84 -25.73 -20.93 -13.41
C ASN A 84 -26.24 -20.70 -11.98
N ASN A 85 -25.96 -19.56 -11.34
CA ASN A 85 -26.37 -19.24 -9.96
C ASN A 85 -27.81 -18.73 -9.83
N GLN A 86 -28.57 -18.58 -10.93
CA GLN A 86 -30.01 -18.32 -10.82
C GLN A 86 -30.80 -19.50 -10.21
N LYS A 87 -30.16 -20.65 -9.95
CA LYS A 87 -30.78 -21.86 -9.38
C LYS A 87 -30.09 -22.47 -8.18
N THR A 88 -28.99 -21.92 -7.66
CA THR A 88 -28.35 -22.45 -6.45
C THR A 88 -28.41 -21.41 -5.34
N ASN A 89 -29.40 -21.56 -4.46
CA ASN A 89 -29.32 -21.06 -3.09
C ASN A 89 -28.08 -21.73 -2.47
N PHE A 90 -26.92 -21.11 -2.57
CA PHE A 90 -25.82 -21.43 -1.68
C PHE A 90 -26.14 -20.82 -0.31
N GLY A 91 -27.03 -21.49 0.41
CA GLY A 91 -27.16 -21.34 1.83
C GLY A 91 -25.89 -21.83 2.50
N TYR A 92 -24.99 -20.93 2.82
CA TYR A 92 -24.06 -21.14 3.90
C TYR A 92 -24.86 -21.06 5.19
N GLU A 93 -25.37 -22.20 5.67
CA GLU A 93 -26.13 -22.33 6.91
C GLU A 93 -25.33 -21.94 8.17
N HIS A 94 -24.06 -21.58 8.03
CA HIS A 94 -23.20 -21.20 9.14
C HIS A 94 -22.95 -19.68 9.33
N THR A 95 -23.52 -18.83 8.52
CA THR A 95 -23.46 -17.37 8.72
C THR A 95 -24.86 -16.78 8.77
N GLY A 96 -25.58 -17.05 9.83
CA GLY A 96 -26.86 -16.42 10.21
C GLY A 96 -27.48 -15.45 9.19
N GLY A 97 -28.05 -15.94 8.12
CA GLY A 97 -29.00 -15.22 7.27
C GLY A 97 -28.63 -13.82 6.75
N MET A 98 -27.36 -13.45 6.65
CA MET A 98 -26.95 -12.19 6.01
C MET A 98 -27.17 -12.31 4.50
N THR A 99 -28.30 -11.83 4.01
CA THR A 99 -28.44 -11.41 2.62
C THR A 99 -27.37 -10.36 2.36
N MET A 100 -26.31 -10.70 1.62
CA MET A 100 -25.37 -9.70 1.14
C MET A 100 -26.13 -8.72 0.25
N LYS A 101 -26.60 -7.62 0.80
CA LYS A 101 -26.95 -6.45 0.00
C LYS A 101 -25.62 -6.00 -0.63
N TYR A 102 -25.49 -6.19 -1.94
CA TYR A 102 -24.40 -5.55 -2.66
C TYR A 102 -24.42 -4.07 -2.28
N ALA A 103 -23.27 -3.52 -1.87
CA ALA A 103 -23.18 -2.11 -1.61
C ALA A 103 -23.68 -1.35 -2.85
N ALA A 104 -24.35 -0.22 -2.65
CA ALA A 104 -24.96 0.55 -3.73
C ALA A 104 -23.95 0.98 -4.81
N ASP A 105 -22.64 0.88 -4.51
CA ASP A 105 -21.51 1.21 -5.38
C ASP A 105 -20.81 -0.04 -5.98
N TYR A 106 -21.48 -1.21 -5.99
CA TYR A 106 -20.91 -2.42 -6.59
C TYR A 106 -20.84 -2.30 -8.12
N ASP A 107 -19.60 -2.24 -8.64
CA ASP A 107 -19.32 -2.30 -10.07
C ASP A 107 -18.75 -3.69 -10.43
N PRO A 108 -19.46 -4.52 -11.20
CA PRO A 108 -18.99 -5.84 -11.61
C PRO A 108 -17.75 -5.80 -12.51
N ALA A 109 -17.47 -4.67 -13.15
CA ALA A 109 -16.26 -4.47 -13.97
C ALA A 109 -15.01 -4.20 -13.14
N LYS A 110 -15.16 -3.93 -11.84
CA LYS A 110 -14.07 -3.59 -10.93
C LYS A 110 -13.74 -4.72 -9.96
N VAL A 111 -12.51 -4.73 -9.50
CA VAL A 111 -12.00 -5.65 -8.46
C VAL A 111 -11.49 -4.86 -7.28
N ASN A 112 -11.87 -5.29 -6.08
CA ASN A 112 -11.34 -4.72 -4.84
C ASN A 112 -9.82 -4.93 -4.74
N PRO A 113 -9.10 -3.99 -4.09
CA PRO A 113 -7.67 -4.14 -3.84
C PRO A 113 -7.39 -5.44 -3.05
N LYS A 114 -6.29 -6.09 -3.40
CA LYS A 114 -5.77 -7.27 -2.69
C LYS A 114 -4.61 -6.85 -1.80
N SER A 115 -4.36 -7.60 -0.74
CA SER A 115 -3.30 -7.30 0.24
C SER A 115 -1.87 -7.34 -0.31
N ILE A 116 -1.66 -7.82 -1.54
CA ILE A 116 -0.34 -7.87 -2.18
C ILE A 116 -0.24 -6.78 -3.24
N LEU A 117 0.72 -5.87 -3.05
CA LEU A 117 1.05 -4.77 -3.94
C LEU A 117 2.38 -5.06 -4.63
N THR A 118 2.39 -5.15 -5.95
CA THR A 118 3.61 -5.42 -6.72
C THR A 118 4.08 -4.16 -7.42
N TYR A 119 5.24 -3.65 -7.02
CA TYR A 119 5.90 -2.51 -7.65
C TYR A 119 7.36 -2.83 -7.91
N SER A 120 7.85 -2.46 -9.09
CA SER A 120 9.28 -2.50 -9.35
C SER A 120 9.96 -1.27 -8.71
N LYS A 121 11.17 -1.44 -8.19
CA LYS A 121 12.05 -0.28 -8.08
C LYS A 121 12.21 0.23 -9.50
N GLN A 122 11.70 1.42 -9.79
CA GLN A 122 11.95 2.04 -11.09
C GLN A 122 13.45 2.00 -11.35
N PRO A 123 13.89 1.63 -12.55
CA PRO A 123 15.23 1.96 -13.01
C PRO A 123 15.23 3.47 -13.16
N THR A 124 15.45 4.16 -12.04
CA THR A 124 15.66 5.58 -12.09
C THR A 124 16.93 5.78 -12.90
N ARG A 125 16.87 6.57 -13.98
CA ARG A 125 18.03 7.22 -14.60
C ARG A 125 18.85 7.98 -13.55
N THR A 126 18.28 8.19 -12.37
CA THR A 126 18.92 8.72 -11.16
C THR A 126 19.35 7.55 -10.27
N LYS A 127 20.63 7.51 -9.93
CA LYS A 127 21.25 6.60 -8.94
C LYS A 127 20.33 6.43 -7.72
N ASN A 128 20.29 5.23 -7.12
CA ASN A 128 19.64 5.04 -5.82
C ASN A 128 20.16 6.10 -4.84
N LEU A 129 19.34 7.09 -4.56
CA LEU A 129 19.71 8.24 -3.72
C LEU A 129 19.73 7.88 -2.24
N HIS A 130 19.05 6.77 -1.88
CA HIS A 130 19.00 6.25 -0.52
C HIS A 130 18.91 4.71 -0.55
N PRO A 131 19.63 3.99 0.33
CA PRO A 131 19.66 2.51 0.35
C PRO A 131 18.29 1.85 0.47
N THR A 132 17.39 2.42 1.27
CA THR A 132 16.03 1.91 1.54
C THR A 132 14.93 2.64 0.77
N GLN A 133 15.28 3.40 -0.28
CA GLN A 133 14.32 4.16 -1.07
C GLN A 133 13.16 3.28 -1.57
N LYS A 134 11.93 3.73 -1.32
CA LYS A 134 10.71 3.08 -1.81
C LYS A 134 10.30 3.64 -3.19
N PRO A 135 9.63 2.83 -4.03
CA PRO A 135 9.05 3.32 -5.27
C PRO A 135 8.01 4.42 -5.00
N VAL A 136 8.09 5.52 -5.74
CA VAL A 136 7.13 6.63 -5.62
C VAL A 136 5.71 6.14 -5.90
N GLU A 137 5.50 5.25 -6.89
CA GLU A 137 4.18 4.72 -7.23
C GLU A 137 3.54 3.92 -6.09
N LEU A 138 4.33 3.17 -5.30
CA LEU A 138 3.84 2.51 -4.08
C LEU A 138 3.36 3.55 -3.06
N LEU A 139 4.14 4.60 -2.84
CA LEU A 139 3.81 5.66 -1.89
C LEU A 139 2.59 6.47 -2.34
N LYS A 140 2.46 6.73 -3.65
CA LYS A 140 1.24 7.33 -4.23
C LYS A 140 0.01 6.47 -3.98
N TYR A 141 0.12 5.16 -4.16
CA TYR A 141 -0.98 4.25 -3.85
C TYR A 141 -1.42 4.34 -2.39
N LEU A 142 -0.46 4.32 -1.45
CA LEU A 142 -0.74 4.42 -0.02
C LEU A 142 -1.32 5.80 0.36
N CYS A 143 -0.74 6.89 -0.15
CA CYS A 143 -1.27 8.23 0.08
C CYS A 143 -2.71 8.37 -0.44
N LYS A 144 -3.00 7.91 -1.66
CA LYS A 144 -4.37 7.92 -2.20
C LYS A 144 -5.34 7.11 -1.34
N THR A 145 -4.88 5.98 -0.79
CA THR A 145 -5.72 5.09 0.01
C THR A 145 -6.11 5.72 1.34
N TYR A 146 -5.19 6.40 2.01
CA TYR A 146 -5.38 6.87 3.39
C TYR A 146 -5.57 8.37 3.54
N THR A 147 -5.52 9.13 2.45
CA THR A 147 -5.71 10.58 2.48
C THR A 147 -6.54 11.08 1.30
N ASN A 148 -7.20 12.22 1.52
CA ASN A 148 -7.81 13.03 0.48
C ASN A 148 -6.86 14.14 0.03
N GLU A 149 -7.21 14.86 -1.06
CA GLU A 149 -6.45 16.04 -1.49
C GLU A 149 -6.41 17.08 -0.38
N PHE A 150 -5.29 17.78 -0.28
CA PHE A 150 -5.01 18.82 0.70
C PHE A 150 -4.90 18.34 2.15
N GLU A 151 -5.02 17.03 2.43
CA GLU A 151 -4.67 16.49 3.74
C GLU A 151 -3.15 16.38 3.90
N THR A 152 -2.69 16.33 5.16
CA THR A 152 -1.27 16.33 5.50
C THR A 152 -0.75 14.90 5.70
N VAL A 153 0.38 14.61 5.09
CA VAL A 153 1.15 13.37 5.27
C VAL A 153 2.45 13.69 6.01
N LEU A 154 2.70 13.00 7.10
CA LEU A 154 3.95 13.06 7.84
C LEU A 154 4.83 11.86 7.51
N ASP A 155 6.07 12.08 7.15
CA ASP A 155 7.13 11.05 7.08
C ASP A 155 8.28 11.46 8.00
N ASN A 156 8.36 10.79 9.14
CA ASN A 156 9.36 11.09 10.17
C ASN A 156 10.75 10.47 9.91
N THR A 157 10.92 9.80 8.79
CA THR A 157 12.17 9.18 8.33
C THR A 157 12.25 9.22 6.81
N MET A 158 12.04 10.42 6.23
CA MET A 158 11.75 10.60 4.81
C MET A 158 12.89 10.18 3.87
N GLY A 159 14.11 9.98 4.38
CA GLY A 159 15.28 9.64 3.58
C GLY A 159 15.47 10.59 2.41
N SER A 160 15.46 10.07 1.18
CA SER A 160 15.55 10.88 -0.03
C SER A 160 14.23 11.52 -0.49
N GLY A 161 13.19 11.61 0.34
CA GLY A 161 11.95 12.35 0.08
C GLY A 161 10.98 11.72 -0.90
N SER A 162 10.97 10.39 -1.06
CA SER A 162 10.06 9.74 -2.00
C SER A 162 8.59 9.92 -1.64
N THR A 163 8.25 9.97 -0.33
CA THR A 163 6.90 10.28 0.15
C THR A 163 6.51 11.71 -0.19
N GLY A 164 7.43 12.65 -0.04
CA GLY A 164 7.20 14.06 -0.41
C GLY A 164 6.91 14.24 -1.89
N VAL A 165 7.65 13.55 -2.77
CA VAL A 165 7.37 13.53 -4.22
C VAL A 165 5.96 12.99 -4.48
N ALA A 166 5.59 11.85 -3.86
CA ALA A 166 4.24 11.29 -4.01
C ALA A 166 3.15 12.27 -3.56
N CYS A 167 3.36 12.97 -2.44
CA CYS A 167 2.42 13.97 -1.91
C CYS A 167 2.24 15.15 -2.87
N LYS A 168 3.34 15.67 -3.44
CA LYS A 168 3.29 16.76 -4.41
C LYS A 168 2.51 16.38 -5.67
N GLU A 169 2.77 15.22 -6.24
CA GLU A 169 2.04 14.72 -7.42
C GLU A 169 0.54 14.48 -7.15
N LEU A 170 0.14 14.40 -5.90
CA LEU A 170 -1.22 14.08 -5.47
C LEU A 170 -1.94 15.25 -4.78
N ASN A 171 -1.38 16.46 -4.76
CA ASN A 171 -1.91 17.62 -4.07
C ASN A 171 -2.15 17.37 -2.56
N ARG A 172 -1.19 16.72 -1.88
CA ARG A 172 -1.19 16.56 -0.41
C ARG A 172 -0.15 17.47 0.20
N HIS A 173 -0.44 18.00 1.39
CA HIS A 173 0.58 18.66 2.19
C HIS A 173 1.57 17.62 2.72
N PHE A 174 2.83 17.99 2.81
CA PHE A 174 3.87 17.08 3.26
C PHE A 174 4.72 17.71 4.37
N ILE A 175 4.92 16.93 5.43
CA ILE A 175 5.88 17.22 6.50
C ILE A 175 6.90 16.09 6.51
N GLY A 176 8.15 16.39 6.22
CA GLY A 176 9.24 15.42 6.20
C GLY A 176 10.26 15.71 7.29
N ILE A 177 10.73 14.68 7.98
CA ILE A 177 11.80 14.74 8.98
C ILE A 177 12.91 13.79 8.53
N GLU A 178 14.16 14.26 8.50
CA GLU A 178 15.33 13.45 8.22
C GLU A 178 16.47 13.92 9.12
N LYS A 179 17.17 12.98 9.73
CA LYS A 179 18.27 13.26 10.65
C LYS A 179 19.60 13.50 9.92
N ASP A 180 19.80 12.80 8.80
CA ASP A 180 21.01 12.91 8.00
C ASP A 180 20.90 14.13 7.06
N GLU A 181 21.74 15.12 7.27
CA GLU A 181 21.73 16.39 6.52
C GLU A 181 21.83 16.19 5.01
N LYS A 182 22.69 15.27 4.57
CA LYS A 182 22.87 14.95 3.15
C LYS A 182 21.59 14.42 2.51
N TYR A 183 20.89 13.50 3.21
CA TYR A 183 19.62 12.98 2.71
C TYR A 183 18.51 14.01 2.79
N PHE A 184 18.54 14.88 3.80
CA PHE A 184 17.63 16.00 3.91
C PHE A 184 17.74 16.94 2.70
N GLU A 185 18.95 17.39 2.34
CA GLU A 185 19.19 18.24 1.16
C GLU A 185 18.72 17.57 -0.14
N ILE A 186 19.00 16.26 -0.31
CA ILE A 186 18.52 15.49 -1.45
C ILE A 186 16.97 15.48 -1.48
N ALA A 187 16.33 15.28 -0.35
CA ALA A 187 14.87 15.25 -0.26
C ALA A 187 14.26 16.62 -0.61
N VAL A 188 14.81 17.71 -0.07
CA VAL A 188 14.39 19.08 -0.37
C VAL A 188 14.49 19.35 -1.87
N SER A 189 15.65 19.07 -2.47
CA SER A 189 15.87 19.26 -3.90
C SER A 189 14.89 18.47 -4.76
N ARG A 190 14.64 17.21 -4.41
CA ARG A 190 13.71 16.34 -5.15
C ARG A 190 12.27 16.79 -5.04
N VAL A 191 11.81 17.13 -3.84
CA VAL A 191 10.42 17.55 -3.61
C VAL A 191 10.16 18.91 -4.26
N SER A 192 11.13 19.83 -4.22
CA SER A 192 11.04 21.15 -4.86
C SER A 192 11.04 21.07 -6.38
N ALA A 193 11.76 20.13 -6.99
CA ALA A 193 11.79 19.95 -8.44
C ALA A 193 10.42 19.53 -9.04
N TYR A 194 9.47 19.08 -8.22
CA TYR A 194 8.09 18.78 -8.60
C TYR A 194 7.13 19.96 -8.36
N CYS A 195 7.66 21.16 -8.10
CA CYS A 195 6.89 22.41 -8.08
C CYS A 195 6.89 23.00 -9.48
N GLY A 196 6.10 22.46 -10.38
CA GLY A 196 5.88 22.96 -11.74
C GLY A 196 4.40 22.92 -12.04
#